data_4ebec1f095502b537afcdb723804ff3d
#
_entry.id   4ebec1f095502b537afcdb723804ff3d
#
_cell.length_a   1.000
_cell.length_b   1.000
_cell.length_c   1.000
_cell.angle_alpha   90.00
_cell.angle_beta   90.00
_cell.angle_gamma   90.00
#
_symmetry.space_group_name_H-M   'P 1'
#
loop_
_entity.id
_entity.type
_entity.pdbx_description
1 polymer ?
#
loop_
_entity_poly.entity_id
_entity_poly.type
_entity_poly.pdbx_seq_one_letter_code
_entity_poly.pdbx_strand_id
1 'polypeptide(L)'
;MISSIRLKKEKDFDLVFRKGKRLFSHKLSLQYLPSNELKVGFAVGKKHGGSVKRNRIKRLLRESFRSFEPQITQNFFFVFIPKFSDTYDFNELKQNMEFILKKGNFLQE
;
A
#
# COMPACT_ATOMS: atom_id res chain seq x y z
N MET A 1 -1.79 3.92 14.72
CA MET A 1 -3.06 3.38 14.17
C MET A 1 -3.21 3.78 12.73
N ILE A 2 -3.64 2.82 11.92
CA ILE A 2 -3.76 3.05 10.49
C ILE A 2 -4.78 4.14 10.16
N SER A 3 -5.82 4.30 10.98
CA SER A 3 -6.83 5.32 10.75
C SER A 3 -6.27 6.74 10.78
N SER A 4 -5.23 6.99 11.59
CA SER A 4 -4.64 8.31 11.71
C SER A 4 -3.63 8.61 10.59
N ILE A 5 -3.13 7.57 9.91
CA ILE A 5 -2.17 7.73 8.80
C ILE A 5 -2.78 7.37 7.46
N ARG A 6 -4.10 7.25 7.40
CA ARG A 6 -4.78 6.87 6.17
C ARG A 6 -4.78 8.01 5.17
N LEU A 7 -4.34 7.71 3.94
CA LEU A 7 -4.40 8.66 2.84
C LEU A 7 -5.85 8.71 2.36
N LYS A 8 -6.47 9.89 2.42
CA LYS A 8 -7.90 10.02 2.14
C LYS A 8 -8.21 10.93 0.95
N LYS A 9 -7.40 11.96 0.74
CA LYS A 9 -7.70 12.98 -0.26
C LYS A 9 -7.36 12.49 -1.66
N GLU A 10 -8.30 12.66 -2.57
CA GLU A 10 -8.11 12.28 -3.96
C GLU A 10 -6.91 12.98 -4.59
N LYS A 11 -6.73 14.26 -4.28
CA LYS A 11 -5.59 15.02 -4.80
C LYS A 11 -4.24 14.45 -4.35
N ASP A 12 -4.19 13.86 -3.15
CA ASP A 12 -2.96 13.27 -2.65
C ASP A 12 -2.65 11.96 -3.38
N PHE A 13 -3.68 11.15 -3.67
CA PHE A 13 -3.51 9.96 -4.52
C PHE A 13 -3.01 10.36 -5.90
N ASP A 14 -3.64 11.37 -6.50
CA ASP A 14 -3.25 11.85 -7.83
C ASP A 14 -1.80 12.33 -7.84
N LEU A 15 -1.39 13.02 -6.80
CA LEU A 15 -0.01 13.51 -6.69
C LEU A 15 0.99 12.35 -6.67
N VAL A 16 0.69 11.32 -5.89
CA VAL A 16 1.55 10.13 -5.82
C VAL A 16 1.59 9.42 -7.18
N PHE A 17 0.44 9.28 -7.84
CA PHE A 17 0.39 8.64 -9.15
C PHE A 17 1.16 9.40 -10.23
N ARG A 18 1.17 10.73 -10.15
CA ARG A 18 1.87 11.55 -11.16
C ARG A 18 3.36 11.69 -10.89
N LYS A 19 3.77 11.83 -9.62
CA LYS A 19 5.14 12.19 -9.27
C LYS A 19 5.88 11.13 -8.46
N GLY A 20 5.18 10.12 -7.96
CA GLY A 20 5.79 9.11 -7.10
C GLY A 20 6.68 8.14 -7.86
N LYS A 21 7.63 7.58 -7.14
CA LYS A 21 8.44 6.47 -7.64
C LYS A 21 7.69 5.17 -7.44
N ARG A 22 8.14 4.11 -8.12
CA ARG A 22 7.46 2.82 -8.09
C ARG A 22 8.39 1.69 -7.69
N LEU A 23 7.85 0.76 -6.93
CA LEU A 23 8.50 -0.51 -6.63
C LEU A 23 7.50 -1.62 -6.89
N PHE A 24 7.99 -2.78 -7.29
CA PHE A 24 7.13 -3.88 -7.71
C PHE A 24 7.51 -5.18 -7.02
N SER A 25 6.50 -6.02 -6.79
CA SER A 25 6.68 -7.41 -6.41
C SER A 25 5.76 -8.25 -7.28
N HIS A 26 5.72 -9.57 -7.03
CA HIS A 26 4.92 -10.49 -7.85
C HIS A 26 3.41 -10.15 -7.84
N LYS A 27 2.86 -9.81 -6.68
CA LYS A 27 1.42 -9.59 -6.52
C LYS A 27 1.04 -8.16 -6.18
N LEU A 28 2.00 -7.27 -5.98
CA LEU A 28 1.74 -5.96 -5.43
C LEU A 28 2.69 -4.94 -6.03
N SER A 29 2.21 -3.71 -6.19
CA SER A 29 3.10 -2.59 -6.52
C SER A 29 2.90 -1.50 -5.49
N LEU A 30 3.92 -0.65 -5.36
CA LEU A 30 3.90 0.50 -4.47
C LEU A 30 4.30 1.73 -5.26
N GLN A 31 3.52 2.80 -5.09
CA GLN A 31 3.96 4.13 -5.50
C GLN A 31 4.18 4.95 -4.25
N TYR A 32 5.25 5.72 -4.22
CA TYR A 32 5.60 6.46 -3.01
C TYR A 32 6.22 7.81 -3.36
N LEU A 33 6.01 8.76 -2.47
CA LEU A 33 6.48 10.13 -2.65
C LEU A 33 6.88 10.69 -1.28
N PRO A 34 8.07 11.34 -1.17
CA PRO A 34 8.44 11.98 0.09
C PRO A 34 7.40 13.02 0.51
N SER A 35 7.14 13.11 1.80
CA SER A 35 6.13 13.98 2.34
C SER A 35 6.56 14.49 3.72
N ASN A 36 5.78 15.38 4.29
CA ASN A 36 6.05 15.87 5.65
C ASN A 36 5.37 15.00 6.73
N GLU A 37 4.65 13.96 6.33
CA GLU A 37 4.03 13.03 7.27
C GLU A 37 3.85 11.67 6.59
N LEU A 38 3.74 10.63 7.41
CA LEU A 38 3.47 9.28 6.90
C LEU A 38 1.99 9.11 6.65
N LYS A 39 1.63 8.78 5.40
CA LYS A 39 0.26 8.43 5.03
C LYS A 39 0.30 7.22 4.12
N VAL A 40 -0.69 6.34 4.23
CA VAL A 40 -0.79 5.14 3.40
C VAL A 40 -2.19 5.00 2.82
N GLY A 41 -2.27 4.66 1.54
CA GLY A 41 -3.51 4.39 0.86
C GLY A 41 -3.44 3.09 0.09
N PHE A 42 -4.61 2.53 -0.23
CA PHE A 42 -4.72 1.28 -0.96
C PHE A 42 -5.65 1.52 -2.14
N ALA A 43 -5.11 1.43 -3.35
CA ALA A 43 -5.86 1.69 -4.56
C ALA A 43 -6.26 0.36 -5.20
N VAL A 44 -7.54 0.01 -5.07
CA VAL A 44 -8.08 -1.23 -5.61
C VAL A 44 -9.18 -0.85 -6.61
N GLY A 45 -8.89 -1.01 -7.90
CA GLY A 45 -9.78 -0.59 -8.97
C GLY A 45 -10.88 -1.60 -9.29
N LYS A 46 -11.78 -1.18 -10.19
CA LYS A 46 -12.96 -1.97 -10.55
C LYS A 46 -12.61 -3.30 -11.21
N LYS A 47 -11.44 -3.43 -11.81
CA LYS A 47 -11.00 -4.69 -12.43
C LYS A 47 -10.86 -5.82 -11.41
N HIS A 48 -10.78 -5.50 -10.13
CA HIS A 48 -10.69 -6.50 -9.07
C HIS A 48 -12.04 -7.04 -8.63
N GLY A 49 -13.13 -6.51 -9.15
CA GLY A 49 -14.48 -6.97 -8.83
C GLY A 49 -15.35 -5.89 -8.24
N GLY A 50 -16.48 -6.30 -7.67
CA GLY A 50 -17.43 -5.38 -7.06
C GLY A 50 -16.95 -4.81 -5.73
N SER A 51 -17.77 -3.94 -5.13
CA SER A 51 -17.39 -3.23 -3.92
C SER A 51 -17.08 -4.14 -2.75
N VAL A 52 -17.81 -5.25 -2.59
CA VAL A 52 -17.58 -6.19 -1.50
C VAL A 52 -16.19 -6.82 -1.62
N LYS A 53 -15.86 -7.28 -2.83
CA LYS A 53 -14.56 -7.90 -3.08
C LYS A 53 -13.42 -6.90 -2.93
N ARG A 54 -13.61 -5.68 -3.46
CA ARG A 54 -12.59 -4.63 -3.34
C ARG A 54 -12.35 -4.23 -1.89
N ASN A 55 -13.40 -4.12 -1.11
CA ASN A 55 -13.27 -3.79 0.32
C ASN A 55 -12.54 -4.89 1.09
N ARG A 56 -12.78 -6.15 0.72
CA ARG A 56 -12.05 -7.27 1.32
C ARG A 56 -10.57 -7.19 1.01
N ILE A 57 -10.22 -6.89 -0.23
CA ILE A 57 -8.81 -6.75 -0.63
C ILE A 57 -8.15 -5.61 0.13
N LYS A 58 -8.83 -4.47 0.25
CA LYS A 58 -8.31 -3.34 1.03
C LYS A 58 -8.08 -3.71 2.48
N ARG A 59 -8.97 -4.51 3.06
CA ARG A 59 -8.82 -4.97 4.44
C ARG A 59 -7.57 -5.85 4.59
N LEU A 60 -7.36 -6.76 3.64
CA LEU A 60 -6.17 -7.63 3.68
C LEU A 60 -4.89 -6.81 3.60
N LEU A 61 -4.87 -5.80 2.72
CA LEU A 61 -3.71 -4.92 2.58
C LEU A 61 -3.49 -4.09 3.85
N ARG A 62 -4.56 -3.59 4.44
CA ARG A 62 -4.48 -2.80 5.67
C ARG A 62 -3.93 -3.64 6.82
N GLU A 63 -4.41 -4.87 6.98
CA GLU A 63 -3.93 -5.78 8.01
C GLU A 63 -2.45 -6.12 7.78
N SER A 64 -2.06 -6.31 6.52
CA SER A 64 -0.66 -6.57 6.18
C SER A 64 0.23 -5.39 6.57
N PHE A 65 -0.19 -4.18 6.22
CA PHE A 65 0.59 -2.97 6.50
C PHE A 65 0.73 -2.73 8.00
N ARG A 66 -0.30 -3.05 8.77
CA ARG A 66 -0.28 -2.87 10.22
C ARG A 66 0.91 -3.59 10.87
N SER A 67 1.30 -4.73 10.30
CA SER A 67 2.44 -5.51 10.81
C SER A 67 3.76 -4.76 10.67
N PHE A 68 3.86 -3.87 9.68
CA PHE A 68 5.12 -3.17 9.37
C PHE A 68 5.13 -1.72 9.84
N GLU A 69 3.98 -1.17 10.17
CA GLU A 69 3.86 0.24 10.53
C GLU A 69 4.84 0.68 11.62
N PRO A 70 5.04 -0.08 12.71
CA PRO A 70 5.97 0.34 13.76
C PRO A 70 7.42 0.45 13.30
N GLN A 71 7.77 -0.20 12.20
CA GLN A 71 9.14 -0.18 11.67
C GLN A 71 9.37 0.96 10.68
N ILE A 72 8.32 1.70 10.32
CA ILE A 72 8.43 2.78 9.34
C ILE A 72 8.52 4.10 10.07
N THR A 73 9.70 4.73 9.99
CA THR A 73 9.97 6.00 10.67
C THR A 73 10.08 7.18 9.70
N GLN A 74 10.08 6.89 8.39
CA GLN A 74 10.24 7.90 7.37
C GLN A 74 8.88 8.45 6.94
N ASN A 75 8.86 9.71 6.54
CA ASN A 75 7.64 10.39 6.12
C ASN A 75 7.47 10.32 4.61
N PHE A 76 6.55 9.45 4.18
CA PHE A 76 6.21 9.25 2.78
C PHE A 76 4.70 9.12 2.63
N PHE A 77 4.20 9.46 1.45
CA PHE A 77 2.90 8.98 1.02
C PHE A 77 3.12 7.65 0.33
N PHE A 78 2.53 6.58 0.85
CA PHE A 78 2.57 5.25 0.23
C PHE A 78 1.21 4.91 -0.35
N VAL A 79 1.19 4.42 -1.60
CA VAL A 79 -0.03 3.88 -2.21
C VAL A 79 0.28 2.48 -2.70
N PHE A 80 -0.35 1.49 -2.10
CA PHE A 80 -0.22 0.09 -2.52
C PHE A 80 -1.32 -0.25 -3.51
N ILE A 81 -0.93 -0.90 -4.60
CA ILE A 81 -1.82 -1.25 -5.70
C ILE A 81 -1.66 -2.74 -5.97
N PRO A 82 -2.67 -3.57 -5.64
CA PRO A 82 -2.55 -5.00 -5.92
C PRO A 82 -2.65 -5.26 -7.41
N LYS A 83 -1.86 -6.21 -7.90
CA LYS A 83 -1.97 -6.68 -9.26
C LYS A 83 -3.19 -7.57 -9.35
N PHE A 84 -3.78 -7.66 -10.56
CA PHE A 84 -4.96 -8.50 -10.74
C PHE A 84 -4.63 -9.97 -10.45
N SER A 85 -5.53 -10.64 -9.75
CA SER A 85 -5.46 -12.07 -9.46
C SER A 85 -6.87 -12.58 -9.19
N ASP A 86 -7.12 -13.84 -9.47
CA ASP A 86 -8.41 -14.45 -9.19
C ASP A 86 -8.65 -14.59 -7.69
N THR A 87 -7.58 -14.77 -6.93
CA THR A 87 -7.66 -14.93 -5.48
C THR A 87 -6.60 -14.07 -4.81
N TYR A 88 -6.90 -13.68 -3.57
CA TYR A 88 -5.97 -12.90 -2.75
C TYR A 88 -5.84 -13.55 -1.39
N ASP A 89 -4.61 -13.88 -1.01
CA ASP A 89 -4.28 -14.50 0.25
C ASP A 89 -3.54 -13.51 1.14
N PHE A 90 -3.90 -13.45 2.42
CA PHE A 90 -3.29 -12.53 3.36
C PHE A 90 -1.78 -12.73 3.46
N ASN A 91 -1.35 -13.98 3.63
CA ASN A 91 0.09 -14.26 3.79
C ASN A 91 0.88 -13.88 2.56
N GLU A 92 0.33 -14.14 1.38
CA GLU A 92 0.98 -13.79 0.13
C GLU A 92 1.11 -12.29 -0.03
N LEU A 93 0.04 -11.55 0.23
CA LEU A 93 0.06 -10.09 0.16
C LEU A 93 1.05 -9.50 1.17
N LYS A 94 1.08 -10.06 2.37
CA LYS A 94 1.99 -9.60 3.41
C LYS A 94 3.44 -9.83 3.02
N GLN A 95 3.76 -11.00 2.46
CA GLN A 95 5.11 -11.29 1.99
C GLN A 95 5.54 -10.36 0.86
N ASN A 96 4.62 -10.08 -0.08
CA ASN A 96 4.89 -9.15 -1.15
C ASN A 96 5.13 -7.73 -0.63
N MET A 97 4.34 -7.31 0.34
CA MET A 97 4.50 -6.00 0.96
C MET A 97 5.84 -5.89 1.68
N GLU A 98 6.22 -6.91 2.43
CA GLU A 98 7.51 -6.94 3.10
C GLU A 98 8.66 -6.83 2.10
N PHE A 99 8.58 -7.58 1.01
CA PHE A 99 9.60 -7.54 -0.04
C PHE A 99 9.78 -6.12 -0.58
N ILE A 100 8.66 -5.44 -0.88
CA ILE A 100 8.69 -4.08 -1.42
C ILE A 100 9.27 -3.10 -0.40
N LEU A 101 8.82 -3.18 0.84
CA LEU A 101 9.28 -2.26 1.89
C LEU A 101 10.76 -2.43 2.19
N LYS A 102 11.26 -3.66 2.17
CA LYS A 102 12.69 -3.92 2.33
C LYS A 102 13.48 -3.40 1.14
N LYS A 103 12.97 -3.61 -0.06
CA LYS A 103 13.64 -3.15 -1.28
C LYS A 103 13.80 -1.64 -1.29
N GLY A 104 12.83 -0.91 -0.75
CA GLY A 104 12.89 0.55 -0.67
C GLY A 104 13.61 1.08 0.56
N ASN A 105 14.10 0.20 1.42
CA ASN A 105 14.75 0.56 2.68
C ASN A 105 13.82 1.34 3.61
N PHE A 106 12.55 0.97 3.63
CA PHE A 106 11.55 1.63 4.47
C PHE A 106 11.39 1.00 5.85
N LEU A 107 11.87 -0.23 6.03
CA LEU A 107 11.77 -0.91 7.32
C LEU A 107 13.04 -0.69 8.14
N GLN A 108 12.86 -0.24 9.35
CA GLN A 108 13.95 -0.09 10.29
C GLN A 108 14.17 -1.44 10.97
N GLU A 109 15.40 -1.91 10.95
CA GLU A 109 15.78 -3.16 11.61
C GLU A 109 16.21 -2.94 13.05
#